data_f88079ba00c4c32033e262456dc53016
#
_entry.id   f88079ba00c4c32033e262456dc53016
#
_cell.length_a   1.000
_cell.length_b   1.000
_cell.length_c   1.000
_cell.angle_alpha   90.00
_cell.angle_beta   90.00
_cell.angle_gamma   90.00
#
_symmetry.space_group_name_H-M   'P 1'
#
loop_
_entity.id
_entity.type
_entity.pdbx_description
1 polymer ?
#
loop_
_entity_poly.entity_id
_entity_poly.type
_entity_poly.pdbx_seq_one_letter_code
_entity_poly.pdbx_strand_id
1 'polypeptide(L)'
;MAYDRMQDQNKIAEFHSQEATRLRQMARDLGHRTLVYERLFGSGSDWVEGTRLLAQSYEDAAQEHERTAEQHRALVQGGRASQSVGPEPR
;
A
#
# COMPACT_ATOMS: atom_id res chain seq x y z
N MET A 1 -12.39 -17.39 25.10
CA MET A 1 -11.21 -17.11 24.29
C MET A 1 -10.94 -15.61 24.25
N ALA A 2 -9.74 -15.23 24.58
CA ALA A 2 -9.41 -13.81 24.64
C ALA A 2 -9.22 -13.23 23.23
N TYR A 3 -9.74 -12.05 23.03
CA TYR A 3 -9.59 -11.33 21.78
C TYR A 3 -8.28 -10.57 21.82
N ASP A 4 -7.44 -10.78 20.81
CA ASP A 4 -6.12 -10.13 20.73
C ASP A 4 -6.15 -9.02 19.71
N ARG A 5 -6.31 -7.79 20.19
CA ARG A 5 -6.38 -6.62 19.34
C ARG A 5 -5.07 -6.36 18.59
N MET A 6 -3.94 -6.63 19.25
CA MET A 6 -2.65 -6.43 18.61
C MET A 6 -2.46 -7.38 17.45
N GLN A 7 -2.88 -8.62 17.62
CA GLN A 7 -2.79 -9.61 16.56
C GLN A 7 -3.68 -9.21 15.39
N ASP A 8 -4.88 -8.72 15.67
CA ASP A 8 -5.78 -8.24 14.62
C ASP A 8 -5.20 -7.04 13.88
N GLN A 9 -4.60 -6.10 14.60
CA GLN A 9 -3.98 -4.94 13.97
C GLN A 9 -2.82 -5.37 13.07
N ASN A 10 -2.04 -6.35 13.50
CA ASN A 10 -0.94 -6.86 12.69
C ASN A 10 -1.45 -7.54 11.43
N LYS A 11 -2.54 -8.29 11.53
CA LYS A 11 -3.13 -8.96 10.36
C LYS A 11 -3.68 -7.94 9.36
N ILE A 12 -4.30 -6.90 9.87
CA ILE A 12 -4.81 -5.83 9.01
C ILE A 12 -3.67 -5.12 8.31
N ALA A 13 -2.60 -4.82 9.06
CA ALA A 13 -1.43 -4.18 8.48
C ALA A 13 -0.81 -5.05 7.39
N GLU A 14 -0.72 -6.35 7.64
CA GLU A 14 -0.16 -7.28 6.67
C GLU A 14 -1.01 -7.35 5.40
N PHE A 15 -2.33 -7.38 5.56
CA PHE A 15 -3.24 -7.37 4.42
C PHE A 15 -2.98 -6.13 3.54
N HIS A 16 -2.89 -4.96 4.15
CA HIS A 16 -2.67 -3.73 3.40
C HIS A 16 -1.30 -3.68 2.76
N SER A 17 -0.28 -4.22 3.42
CA SER A 17 1.06 -4.31 2.83
C SER A 17 1.07 -5.20 1.60
N GLN A 18 0.37 -6.33 1.67
CA GLN A 18 0.29 -7.26 0.55
C GLN A 18 -0.48 -6.64 -0.61
N GLU A 19 -1.57 -5.92 -0.31
CA GLU A 19 -2.32 -5.22 -1.34
C GLU A 19 -1.48 -4.14 -2.01
N ALA A 20 -0.68 -3.42 -1.24
CA ALA A 20 0.21 -2.41 -1.81
C ALA A 20 1.21 -3.05 -2.78
N THR A 21 1.78 -4.18 -2.40
CA THR A 21 2.72 -4.90 -3.26
C THR A 21 2.05 -5.35 -4.56
N ARG A 22 0.84 -5.91 -4.45
CA ARG A 22 0.08 -6.35 -5.61
C ARG A 22 -0.23 -5.20 -6.56
N LEU A 23 -0.68 -4.09 -6.00
CA LEU A 23 -1.03 -2.92 -6.80
C LEU A 23 0.18 -2.31 -7.48
N ARG A 24 1.33 -2.30 -6.80
CA ARG A 24 2.57 -1.83 -7.43
C ARG A 24 3.01 -2.72 -8.57
N GLN A 25 2.81 -4.02 -8.43
CA GLN A 25 3.11 -4.93 -9.53
C GLN A 25 2.23 -4.64 -10.73
N MET A 26 0.94 -4.39 -10.50
CA MET A 26 0.02 -4.03 -11.57
C MET A 26 0.41 -2.72 -12.24
N ALA A 27 0.86 -1.75 -11.43
CA ALA A 27 1.32 -0.48 -11.98
C ALA A 27 2.56 -0.66 -12.86
N ARG A 28 3.49 -1.50 -12.44
CA ARG A 28 4.69 -1.80 -13.24
C ARG A 28 4.33 -2.47 -14.56
N ASP A 29 3.41 -3.43 -14.51
CA ASP A 29 2.97 -4.13 -15.72
C ASP A 29 2.34 -3.15 -16.71
N LEU A 30 1.52 -2.24 -16.21
CA LEU A 30 0.92 -1.21 -17.05
C LEU A 30 1.96 -0.24 -17.60
N GLY A 31 3.00 0.06 -16.82
CA GLY A 31 4.11 0.87 -17.29
C GLY A 31 4.80 0.24 -18.50
N HIS A 32 5.01 -1.06 -18.45
CA HIS A 32 5.58 -1.79 -19.59
C HIS A 32 4.65 -1.74 -20.80
N ARG A 33 3.36 -1.91 -20.59
CA ARG A 33 2.38 -1.81 -21.68
C ARG A 33 2.36 -0.41 -22.30
N THR A 34 2.50 0.60 -21.45
CA THR A 34 2.55 1.98 -21.93
C THR A 34 3.69 2.15 -22.93
N LEU A 35 4.87 1.62 -22.60
CA LEU A 35 6.01 1.70 -23.50
C LEU A 35 5.74 1.00 -24.85
N VAL A 36 5.09 -0.16 -24.79
CA VAL A 36 4.73 -0.89 -26.01
C VAL A 36 3.74 -0.06 -26.84
N TYR A 37 2.73 0.50 -26.20
CA TYR A 37 1.72 1.31 -26.91
C TYR A 37 2.32 2.57 -27.50
N GLU A 38 3.30 3.18 -26.82
CA GLU A 38 4.00 4.31 -27.39
C GLU A 38 4.69 3.97 -28.70
N ARG A 39 5.32 2.80 -28.76
CA ARG A 39 5.98 2.34 -29.97
C ARG A 39 4.99 2.04 -31.09
N LEU A 40 3.86 1.43 -30.74
CA LEU A 40 2.88 1.00 -31.72
C LEU A 40 2.01 2.14 -32.23
N PHE A 41 1.62 3.06 -31.35
CA PHE A 41 0.58 4.03 -31.65
C PHE A 41 1.04 5.47 -31.49
N GLY A 42 2.24 5.70 -30.97
CA GLY A 42 2.75 7.04 -30.73
C GLY A 42 2.38 7.54 -29.34
N SER A 43 3.18 8.48 -28.84
CA SER A 43 3.06 8.96 -27.46
C SER A 43 1.79 9.76 -27.20
N GLY A 44 1.14 10.26 -28.24
CA GLY A 44 -0.11 11.01 -28.10
C GLY A 44 -1.37 10.18 -28.18
N SER A 45 -1.22 8.86 -28.26
CA SER A 45 -2.35 7.95 -28.39
C SER A 45 -3.17 7.88 -27.12
N ASP A 46 -4.49 7.71 -27.26
CA ASP A 46 -5.38 7.50 -26.13
C ASP A 46 -5.03 6.26 -25.33
N TRP A 47 -4.47 5.24 -26.00
CA TRP A 47 -4.02 4.03 -25.32
C TRP A 47 -2.88 4.32 -24.36
N VAL A 48 -1.94 5.16 -24.78
CA VAL A 48 -0.82 5.56 -23.92
C VAL A 48 -1.33 6.36 -22.73
N GLU A 49 -2.16 7.34 -22.98
CA GLU A 49 -2.73 8.18 -21.94
C GLU A 49 -3.51 7.34 -20.93
N GLY A 50 -4.38 6.47 -21.43
CA GLY A 50 -5.22 5.63 -20.57
C GLY A 50 -4.42 4.70 -19.68
N THR A 51 -3.40 4.03 -20.25
CA THR A 51 -2.59 3.10 -19.44
C THR A 51 -1.73 3.85 -18.43
N ARG A 52 -1.25 5.04 -18.79
CA ARG A 52 -0.48 5.87 -17.87
C ARG A 52 -1.33 6.31 -16.67
N LEU A 53 -2.55 6.76 -16.94
CA LEU A 53 -3.46 7.17 -15.88
C LEU A 53 -3.84 5.99 -14.98
N LEU A 54 -4.06 4.84 -15.58
CA LEU A 54 -4.41 3.65 -14.80
C LEU A 54 -3.24 3.21 -13.94
N ALA A 55 -2.02 3.24 -14.47
CA ALA A 55 -0.83 2.91 -13.69
C ALA A 55 -0.69 3.85 -12.50
N GLN A 56 -0.91 5.15 -12.72
CA GLN A 56 -0.83 6.13 -11.64
C GLN A 56 -1.89 5.85 -10.57
N SER A 57 -3.08 5.47 -10.99
CA SER A 57 -4.16 5.13 -10.07
C SER A 57 -3.77 3.95 -9.17
N TYR A 58 -3.13 2.93 -9.72
CA TYR A 58 -2.67 1.80 -8.94
C TYR A 58 -1.55 2.20 -7.97
N GLU A 59 -0.64 3.09 -8.39
CA GLU A 59 0.39 3.61 -7.49
C GLU A 59 -0.22 4.37 -6.32
N ASP A 60 -1.20 5.21 -6.61
CA ASP A 60 -1.86 5.99 -5.57
C ASP A 60 -2.57 5.07 -4.58
N ALA A 61 -3.24 4.05 -5.09
CA ALA A 61 -3.90 3.07 -4.24
C ALA A 61 -2.89 2.30 -3.37
N ALA A 62 -1.74 1.95 -3.95
CA ALA A 62 -0.69 1.27 -3.21
C ALA A 62 -0.18 2.13 -2.06
N GLN A 63 0.04 3.42 -2.32
CA GLN A 63 0.48 4.34 -1.27
C GLN A 63 -0.54 4.44 -0.16
N GLU A 64 -1.82 4.46 -0.50
CA GLU A 64 -2.89 4.52 0.49
C GLU A 64 -2.88 3.28 1.37
N HIS A 65 -2.73 2.11 0.77
CA HIS A 65 -2.64 0.86 1.53
C HIS A 65 -1.42 0.85 2.44
N GLU A 66 -0.29 1.38 1.98
CA GLU A 66 0.90 1.46 2.83
C GLU A 66 0.68 2.38 4.03
N ARG A 67 0.05 3.52 3.81
CA ARG A 67 -0.27 4.42 4.93
C ARG A 67 -1.16 3.74 5.95
N THR A 68 -2.17 3.03 5.47
CA THR A 68 -3.07 2.30 6.35
C THR A 68 -2.31 1.21 7.12
N ALA A 69 -1.42 0.49 6.44
CA ALA A 69 -0.61 -0.53 7.10
C ALA A 69 0.24 0.07 8.21
N GLU A 70 0.86 1.21 7.94
CA GLU A 70 1.69 1.89 8.93
C GLU A 70 0.88 2.37 10.12
N GLN A 71 -0.33 2.88 9.87
CA GLN A 71 -1.22 3.30 10.95
C GLN A 71 -1.54 2.15 11.88
N HIS A 72 -1.84 0.98 11.33
CA HIS A 72 -2.16 -0.19 12.15
C HIS A 72 -0.93 -0.69 12.90
N ARG A 73 0.24 -0.66 12.27
CA ARG A 73 1.48 -1.03 12.96
C ARG A 73 1.79 -0.06 14.10
N ALA A 74 1.55 1.22 13.87
CA ALA A 74 1.77 2.22 14.91
C ALA A 74 0.85 1.98 16.10
N LEU A 75 -0.38 1.54 15.87
CA LEU A 75 -1.29 1.21 16.95
C LEU A 75 -0.75 0.05 17.80
N VAL A 76 -0.19 -0.97 17.15
CA VAL A 76 0.42 -2.08 17.85
C VAL A 76 1.62 -1.60 18.67
N GLN A 77 2.50 -0.82 18.06
CA GLN A 77 3.68 -0.32 18.74
C GLN A 77 3.32 0.62 19.88
N GLY A 78 2.32 1.46 19.68
CA GLY A 78 1.82 2.32 20.74
C GLY A 78 1.27 1.54 21.90
N GLY A 79 0.50 0.47 21.61
CA GLY A 79 -0.01 -0.42 22.64
C GLY A 79 1.09 -1.10 23.42
N ARG A 80 2.12 -1.58 22.71
CA ARG A 80 3.26 -2.23 23.37
C ARG A 80 4.03 -1.23 24.23
N ALA A 81 4.25 -0.03 23.72
CA ALA A 81 4.95 0.99 24.49
C ALA A 81 4.20 1.31 25.78
N SER A 82 2.88 1.43 25.68
CA SER A 82 2.05 1.68 26.86
C SER A 82 2.16 0.56 27.87
N GLN A 83 2.24 -0.68 27.42
CA GLN A 83 2.30 -1.84 28.29
C GLN A 83 3.68 -2.03 28.89
N SER A 84 4.72 -1.75 28.13
CA SER A 84 6.07 -2.08 28.55
C SER A 84 6.74 -1.00 29.37
N VAL A 85 6.30 0.24 29.22
CA VAL A 85 6.98 1.35 29.89
C VAL A 85 6.67 1.42 31.37
N GLY A 86 5.48 1.01 31.76
CA GLY A 86 5.10 1.15 33.16
C GLY A 86 4.93 2.60 33.56
N PRO A 87 4.75 2.88 34.86
CA PRO A 87 4.52 4.25 35.31
C PRO A 87 5.70 5.12 34.94
N GLU A 88 5.40 6.23 34.29
CA GLU A 88 6.43 7.14 33.84
C GLU A 88 7.02 7.88 35.02
N PRO A 89 8.29 7.77 35.30
CA PRO A 89 8.89 8.59 36.34
C PRO A 89 8.94 10.05 35.91
N ARG A 90 8.79 10.90 36.86
CA ARG A 90 8.82 12.32 36.56
C ARG A 90 9.95 13.03 37.29
#